data_6b057894142e0c258c1fca32dc7fcf4f
#
_entry.id   6b057894142e0c258c1fca32dc7fcf4f
#
_cell.length_a   1.000
_cell.length_b   1.000
_cell.length_c   1.000
_cell.angle_alpha   90.00
_cell.angle_beta   90.00
_cell.angle_gamma   90.00
#
_symmetry.space_group_name_H-M   'P 1'
#
loop_
_entity.id
_entity.type
_entity.pdbx_description
1 polymer ?
#
loop_
_entity_poly.entity_id
_entity_poly.type
_entity_poly.pdbx_seq_one_letter_code
_entity_poly.pdbx_strand_id
1 'polypeptide(L)'
;MPKILITNDDSYEAKGLEVLYKAMREIGDPIVVAPAHPKSACSKSLTITKPLMFKKIKENFYKLEDGTPNDCVYLALNEFFKNKLPDLVVSGINHGANMGEDVNYSGTVGGATEGAIHGIKSIAFSQVLKSYDNPPSKIDWEKTKEIVKDIALKVLENKITLPHRKLLNVNIPNTKKIKGYQFTKLAYRIYGNEAHKHINPRGEEYYWLGLHPLNFKEEKGTDFWAVKNGYISITPITLDITDYKLLEQLKMKSEK
;
A
#
# COMPACT_ATOMS: atom_id res chain seq x y z
N MET A 1 19.86 -15.12 5.56
CA MET A 1 18.92 -14.03 5.91
C MET A 1 17.78 -14.04 4.92
N PRO A 2 16.53 -13.71 5.30
CA PRO A 2 15.42 -13.64 4.37
C PRO A 2 15.65 -12.57 3.30
N LYS A 3 15.27 -12.86 2.06
CA LYS A 3 15.31 -11.93 0.93
C LYS A 3 14.04 -11.09 0.93
N ILE A 4 14.16 -9.78 0.83
CA ILE A 4 13.04 -8.86 0.92
C ILE A 4 13.04 -7.93 -0.31
N LEU A 5 11.91 -7.84 -1.02
CA LEU A 5 11.71 -6.85 -2.07
C LEU A 5 10.94 -5.66 -1.49
N ILE A 6 11.44 -4.45 -1.73
CA ILE A 6 10.82 -3.20 -1.25
C ILE A 6 10.43 -2.32 -2.44
N THR A 7 9.22 -1.77 -2.39
CA THR A 7 8.73 -0.74 -3.32
C THR A 7 7.90 0.32 -2.59
N ASN A 8 7.42 1.34 -3.29
CA ASN A 8 6.44 2.34 -2.84
C ASN A 8 5.80 3.04 -4.04
N ASP A 9 4.88 3.99 -3.80
CA ASP A 9 4.30 4.89 -4.81
C ASP A 9 4.67 6.37 -4.63
N ASP A 10 5.36 6.73 -3.54
CA ASP A 10 5.82 8.09 -3.25
C ASP A 10 7.16 8.47 -3.92
N SER A 11 7.78 7.58 -4.68
CA SER A 11 9.09 7.63 -5.34
C SER A 11 10.27 7.10 -4.52
N TYR A 12 11.40 6.87 -5.23
CA TYR A 12 12.64 6.33 -4.65
C TYR A 12 13.32 7.27 -3.62
N GLU A 13 12.99 8.56 -3.60
CA GLU A 13 13.51 9.57 -2.66
C GLU A 13 12.64 9.74 -1.41
N ALA A 14 11.47 9.10 -1.37
CA ALA A 14 10.51 9.29 -0.30
C ALA A 14 11.05 8.89 1.08
N LYS A 15 10.78 9.71 2.10
CA LYS A 15 11.21 9.44 3.48
C LYS A 15 10.68 8.12 4.01
N GLY A 16 9.44 7.77 3.68
CA GLY A 16 8.83 6.50 4.06
C GLY A 16 9.59 5.29 3.52
N LEU A 17 10.06 5.36 2.26
CA LEU A 17 10.87 4.30 1.65
C LEU A 17 12.24 4.15 2.34
N GLU A 18 12.89 5.27 2.67
CA GLU A 18 14.15 5.25 3.43
C GLU A 18 13.99 4.56 4.78
N VAL A 19 12.91 4.88 5.49
CA VAL A 19 12.60 4.29 6.81
C VAL A 19 12.30 2.80 6.68
N LEU A 20 11.50 2.40 5.69
CA LEU A 20 11.18 1.00 5.43
C LEU A 20 12.44 0.20 5.07
N TYR A 21 13.31 0.75 4.21
CA TYR A 21 14.59 0.12 3.87
C TYR A 21 15.47 -0.09 5.11
N LYS A 22 15.59 0.91 6.00
CA LYS A 22 16.34 0.77 7.26
C LYS A 22 15.76 -0.33 8.15
N ALA A 23 14.44 -0.38 8.31
CA ALA A 23 13.75 -1.40 9.07
C ALA A 23 14.02 -2.82 8.53
N MET A 24 13.91 -3.00 7.21
CA MET A 24 14.09 -4.30 6.57
C MET A 24 15.55 -4.77 6.58
N ARG A 25 16.53 -3.86 6.55
CA ARG A 25 17.94 -4.21 6.70
C ARG A 25 18.30 -4.81 8.06
N GLU A 26 17.54 -4.53 9.10
CA GLU A 26 17.76 -5.13 10.42
C GLU A 26 17.29 -6.59 10.50
N ILE A 27 16.43 -7.03 9.58
CA ILE A 27 15.80 -8.37 9.64
C ILE A 27 16.04 -9.23 8.39
N GLY A 28 16.66 -8.68 7.34
CA GLY A 28 16.85 -9.40 6.08
C GLY A 28 17.85 -8.73 5.15
N ASP A 29 17.86 -9.24 3.92
CA ASP A 29 18.67 -8.72 2.80
C ASP A 29 17.72 -8.08 1.76
N PRO A 30 17.48 -6.76 1.84
CA PRO A 30 16.53 -6.08 0.99
C PRO A 30 17.12 -5.65 -0.35
N ILE A 31 16.30 -5.78 -1.41
CA ILE A 31 16.45 -5.09 -2.68
C ILE A 31 15.32 -4.07 -2.81
N VAL A 32 15.66 -2.83 -3.12
CA VAL A 32 14.70 -1.75 -3.37
C VAL A 32 14.55 -1.52 -4.86
N VAL A 33 13.31 -1.54 -5.34
CA VAL A 33 12.92 -1.08 -6.67
C VAL A 33 11.71 -0.18 -6.52
N ALA A 34 11.85 1.10 -6.79
CA ALA A 34 10.81 2.09 -6.59
C ALA A 34 10.63 2.99 -7.83
N PRO A 35 9.44 3.57 -8.06
CA PRO A 35 9.22 4.52 -9.14
C PRO A 35 10.15 5.73 -9.05
N ALA A 36 10.58 6.25 -10.21
CA ALA A 36 11.39 7.47 -10.27
C ALA A 36 10.62 8.71 -9.80
N HIS A 37 9.31 8.73 -10.01
CA HIS A 37 8.42 9.84 -9.66
C HIS A 37 7.19 9.32 -8.89
N PRO A 38 6.53 10.19 -8.08
CA PRO A 38 5.31 9.80 -7.38
C PRO A 38 4.23 9.26 -8.31
N LYS A 39 3.57 8.19 -7.88
CA LYS A 39 2.52 7.46 -8.61
C LYS A 39 1.25 7.31 -7.76
N SER A 40 0.87 8.38 -7.07
CA SER A 40 -0.35 8.40 -6.26
C SER A 40 -1.59 8.06 -7.10
N ALA A 41 -2.52 7.31 -6.51
CA ALA A 41 -3.76 6.88 -7.15
C ALA A 41 -3.58 6.05 -8.44
N CYS A 42 -2.43 5.42 -8.67
CA CYS A 42 -2.20 4.57 -9.84
C CYS A 42 -2.82 3.17 -9.73
N SER A 43 -3.37 2.81 -8.56
CA SER A 43 -3.97 1.49 -8.34
C SER A 43 -2.99 0.34 -8.64
N LYS A 44 -3.48 -0.74 -9.25
CA LYS A 44 -2.74 -1.95 -9.66
C LYS A 44 -2.35 -1.90 -11.14
N SER A 45 -2.02 -0.71 -11.68
CA SER A 45 -1.73 -0.56 -13.10
C SER A 45 -0.38 -1.13 -13.49
N LEU A 46 -0.32 -1.73 -14.69
CA LEU A 46 0.89 -2.21 -15.36
C LEU A 46 1.17 -1.41 -16.64
N THR A 47 2.42 -1.10 -16.89
CA THR A 47 2.89 -0.39 -18.09
C THR A 47 3.24 -1.39 -19.19
N ILE A 48 2.31 -1.64 -20.11
CA ILE A 48 2.50 -2.61 -21.21
C ILE A 48 2.74 -1.95 -22.57
N THR A 49 2.65 -0.63 -22.67
CA THR A 49 2.68 0.11 -23.94
C THR A 49 4.02 0.71 -24.30
N LYS A 50 4.99 0.67 -23.35
CA LYS A 50 6.34 1.21 -23.54
C LYS A 50 7.37 0.42 -22.74
N PRO A 51 8.65 0.43 -23.15
CA PRO A 51 9.73 -0.17 -22.35
C PRO A 51 9.97 0.63 -21.06
N LEU A 52 10.41 -0.07 -20.02
CA LEU A 52 10.78 0.49 -18.73
C LEU A 52 12.27 0.29 -18.47
N MET A 53 12.91 1.24 -17.77
CA MET A 53 14.36 1.24 -17.55
C MET A 53 14.69 1.34 -16.07
N PHE A 54 15.48 0.37 -15.58
CA PHE A 54 16.11 0.48 -14.27
C PHE A 54 17.27 1.47 -14.29
N LYS A 55 17.38 2.29 -13.25
CA LYS A 55 18.60 3.04 -12.95
C LYS A 55 19.08 2.66 -11.55
N LYS A 56 20.32 2.14 -11.48
CA LYS A 56 20.96 1.82 -10.20
C LYS A 56 21.33 3.11 -9.47
N ILE A 57 20.88 3.26 -8.25
CA ILE A 57 21.19 4.40 -7.36
C ILE A 57 22.39 4.04 -6.47
N LYS A 58 22.35 2.83 -5.91
CA LYS A 58 23.43 2.20 -5.14
C LYS A 58 23.24 0.69 -5.16
N GLU A 59 24.09 -0.05 -4.50
CA GLU A 59 23.95 -1.51 -4.41
C GLU A 59 22.58 -1.90 -3.81
N ASN A 60 21.90 -2.83 -4.48
CA ASN A 60 20.55 -3.31 -4.13
C ASN A 60 19.49 -2.21 -4.02
N PHE A 61 19.68 -1.07 -4.68
CA PHE A 61 18.73 0.04 -4.69
C PHE A 61 18.62 0.64 -6.10
N TYR A 62 17.42 0.52 -6.68
CA TYR A 62 17.14 0.89 -8.07
C TYR A 62 15.90 1.79 -8.12
N LYS A 63 15.88 2.72 -9.07
CA LYS A 63 14.65 3.38 -9.50
C LYS A 63 14.21 2.85 -10.86
N LEU A 64 12.91 2.84 -11.09
CA LEU A 64 12.31 2.50 -12.38
C LEU A 64 11.74 3.75 -13.03
N GLU A 65 12.32 4.13 -14.17
CA GLU A 65 11.82 5.29 -14.93
C GLU A 65 10.41 4.99 -15.47
N ASP A 66 9.50 5.93 -15.30
CA ASP A 66 8.10 5.87 -15.76
C ASP A 66 7.25 4.68 -15.23
N GLY A 67 7.81 3.81 -14.41
CA GLY A 67 7.11 2.65 -13.88
C GLY A 67 6.17 2.96 -12.71
N THR A 68 5.21 2.09 -12.52
CA THR A 68 4.32 2.02 -11.35
C THR A 68 4.93 1.13 -10.25
N PRO A 69 4.39 1.12 -9.01
CA PRO A 69 4.80 0.15 -7.99
C PRO A 69 4.64 -1.31 -8.43
N ASN A 70 3.58 -1.63 -9.18
CA ASN A 70 3.36 -2.96 -9.75
C ASN A 70 4.45 -3.33 -10.76
N ASP A 71 4.79 -2.41 -11.67
CA ASP A 71 5.91 -2.60 -12.61
C ASP A 71 7.22 -2.85 -11.88
N CYS A 72 7.48 -2.10 -10.80
CA CYS A 72 8.67 -2.26 -9.97
C CYS A 72 8.77 -3.68 -9.38
N VAL A 73 7.68 -4.19 -8.81
CA VAL A 73 7.65 -5.55 -8.26
C VAL A 73 7.74 -6.59 -9.36
N TYR A 74 6.92 -6.49 -10.41
CA TYR A 74 6.92 -7.43 -11.53
C TYR A 74 8.31 -7.59 -12.16
N LEU A 75 8.94 -6.48 -12.52
CA LEU A 75 10.26 -6.50 -13.14
C LEU A 75 11.35 -6.95 -12.17
N ALA A 76 11.28 -6.55 -10.88
CA ALA A 76 12.26 -6.98 -9.89
C ALA A 76 12.22 -8.49 -9.69
N LEU A 77 11.04 -9.11 -9.63
CA LEU A 77 10.89 -10.56 -9.49
C LEU A 77 11.51 -11.31 -10.68
N ASN A 78 11.34 -10.78 -11.88
CA ASN A 78 11.85 -11.38 -13.11
C ASN A 78 13.32 -11.07 -13.40
N GLU A 79 13.92 -10.04 -12.78
CA GLU A 79 15.31 -9.67 -13.01
C GLU A 79 16.24 -10.04 -11.85
N PHE A 80 15.89 -9.67 -10.63
CA PHE A 80 16.75 -9.85 -9.46
C PHE A 80 16.46 -11.14 -8.68
N PHE A 81 15.28 -11.74 -8.88
CA PHE A 81 14.83 -12.93 -8.16
C PHE A 81 14.51 -14.12 -9.08
N LYS A 82 15.07 -14.16 -10.29
CA LYS A 82 14.88 -15.24 -11.29
C LYS A 82 15.05 -16.65 -10.73
N ASN A 83 16.06 -16.85 -9.89
CA ASN A 83 16.43 -18.17 -9.38
C ASN A 83 15.74 -18.52 -8.06
N LYS A 84 15.29 -17.52 -7.30
CA LYS A 84 14.63 -17.71 -6.00
C LYS A 84 13.81 -16.47 -5.67
N LEU A 85 12.52 -16.65 -5.51
CA LEU A 85 11.61 -15.58 -5.10
C LEU A 85 12.00 -15.02 -3.72
N PRO A 86 11.71 -13.75 -3.42
CA PRO A 86 11.92 -13.19 -2.09
C PRO A 86 10.97 -13.84 -1.07
N ASP A 87 11.39 -13.85 0.18
CA ASP A 87 10.59 -14.37 1.30
C ASP A 87 9.46 -13.40 1.68
N LEU A 88 9.60 -12.10 1.32
CA LEU A 88 8.66 -11.04 1.64
C LEU A 88 8.72 -9.92 0.60
N VAL A 89 7.55 -9.40 0.22
CA VAL A 89 7.41 -8.12 -0.50
C VAL A 89 6.80 -7.09 0.45
N VAL A 90 7.42 -5.92 0.57
CA VAL A 90 6.87 -4.80 1.34
C VAL A 90 6.74 -3.56 0.47
N SER A 91 5.60 -2.90 0.56
CA SER A 91 5.32 -1.66 -0.15
C SER A 91 5.02 -0.52 0.81
N GLY A 92 5.68 0.60 0.64
CA GLY A 92 5.50 1.80 1.50
C GLY A 92 6.83 2.40 1.97
N ILE A 93 6.86 3.10 3.07
CA ILE A 93 5.72 3.50 3.94
C ILE A 93 5.04 4.70 3.28
N ASN A 94 3.78 4.53 2.89
CA ASN A 94 3.00 5.60 2.27
C ASN A 94 2.83 6.79 3.22
N HIS A 95 2.97 8.00 2.69
CA HIS A 95 2.72 9.24 3.42
C HIS A 95 1.23 9.62 3.32
N GLY A 96 0.41 8.94 4.11
CA GLY A 96 -1.04 9.03 4.11
C GLY A 96 -1.69 7.67 4.35
N ALA A 97 -2.98 7.66 4.65
CA ALA A 97 -3.73 6.44 4.89
C ALA A 97 -4.14 5.74 3.59
N ASN A 98 -4.20 4.41 3.63
CA ASN A 98 -4.87 3.58 2.63
C ASN A 98 -5.93 2.74 3.37
N MET A 99 -7.11 3.29 3.60
CA MET A 99 -8.18 2.71 4.41
C MET A 99 -9.51 2.68 3.67
N GLY A 100 -10.39 1.75 4.06
CA GLY A 100 -11.67 1.57 3.38
C GLY A 100 -11.46 1.27 1.89
N GLU A 101 -12.36 1.80 1.06
CA GLU A 101 -12.30 1.58 -0.40
C GLU A 101 -11.15 2.32 -1.08
N ASP A 102 -10.44 3.24 -0.39
CA ASP A 102 -9.22 3.91 -0.91
C ASP A 102 -8.14 2.89 -1.33
N VAL A 103 -8.16 1.67 -0.75
CA VAL A 103 -7.24 0.58 -1.13
C VAL A 103 -7.32 0.22 -2.61
N ASN A 104 -8.47 0.45 -3.27
CA ASN A 104 -8.66 0.16 -4.68
C ASN A 104 -7.89 1.13 -5.59
N TYR A 105 -7.59 2.33 -5.11
CA TYR A 105 -6.84 3.36 -5.84
C TYR A 105 -5.37 3.41 -5.46
N SER A 106 -4.97 2.78 -4.36
CA SER A 106 -3.63 2.87 -3.79
C SER A 106 -2.58 2.17 -4.62
N GLY A 107 -1.52 2.87 -5.01
CA GLY A 107 -0.32 2.29 -5.60
C GLY A 107 0.51 1.50 -4.58
N THR A 108 0.53 1.93 -3.31
CA THR A 108 1.19 1.19 -2.21
C THR A 108 0.57 -0.20 -2.03
N VAL A 109 -0.78 -0.28 -1.95
CA VAL A 109 -1.49 -1.57 -1.88
C VAL A 109 -1.30 -2.36 -3.19
N GLY A 110 -1.24 -1.65 -4.33
CA GLY A 110 -0.94 -2.24 -5.64
C GLY A 110 0.37 -3.01 -5.63
N GLY A 111 1.48 -2.39 -5.22
CA GLY A 111 2.79 -3.03 -5.17
C GLY A 111 2.81 -4.29 -4.28
N ALA A 112 2.16 -4.24 -3.10
CA ALA A 112 2.01 -5.42 -2.26
C ALA A 112 1.11 -6.50 -2.90
N THR A 113 0.06 -6.07 -3.63
CA THR A 113 -0.83 -6.97 -4.39
C THR A 113 -0.05 -7.75 -5.44
N GLU A 114 0.88 -7.10 -6.17
CA GLU A 114 1.71 -7.76 -7.17
C GLU A 114 2.54 -8.89 -6.56
N GLY A 115 3.18 -8.65 -5.41
CA GLY A 115 3.87 -9.71 -4.67
C GLY A 115 2.96 -10.88 -4.28
N ALA A 116 1.74 -10.59 -3.82
CA ALA A 116 0.76 -11.60 -3.46
C ALA A 116 0.23 -12.38 -4.67
N ILE A 117 0.12 -11.77 -5.86
CA ILE A 117 -0.20 -12.46 -7.13
C ILE A 117 0.83 -13.55 -7.42
N HIS A 118 2.10 -13.26 -7.18
CA HIS A 118 3.20 -14.22 -7.34
C HIS A 118 3.34 -15.21 -6.16
N GLY A 119 2.39 -15.22 -5.23
CA GLY A 119 2.36 -16.14 -4.09
C GLY A 119 3.32 -15.82 -2.95
N ILE A 120 3.89 -14.62 -2.95
CA ILE A 120 4.86 -14.17 -1.95
C ILE A 120 4.09 -13.49 -0.80
N LYS A 121 4.53 -13.70 0.45
CA LYS A 121 4.03 -12.94 1.60
C LYS A 121 4.19 -11.45 1.32
N SER A 122 3.13 -10.65 1.47
CA SER A 122 3.15 -9.25 1.06
C SER A 122 2.47 -8.33 2.06
N ILE A 123 3.06 -7.16 2.30
CA ILE A 123 2.56 -6.17 3.25
C ILE A 123 2.61 -4.78 2.61
N ALA A 124 1.50 -4.05 2.68
CA ALA A 124 1.44 -2.63 2.40
C ALA A 124 1.45 -1.85 3.72
N PHE A 125 2.35 -0.88 3.86
CA PHE A 125 2.47 -0.03 5.05
C PHE A 125 2.12 1.41 4.74
N SER A 126 1.29 2.02 5.58
CA SER A 126 0.86 3.42 5.47
C SER A 126 0.96 4.13 6.82
N GLN A 127 1.56 5.32 6.83
CA GLN A 127 1.59 6.21 7.97
C GLN A 127 0.44 7.20 7.86
N VAL A 128 -0.55 7.06 8.72
CA VAL A 128 -1.70 7.95 8.73
C VAL A 128 -1.28 9.35 9.20
N LEU A 129 -1.72 10.38 8.48
CA LEU A 129 -1.54 11.77 8.87
C LEU A 129 -2.68 12.21 9.77
N LYS A 130 -2.41 13.12 10.68
CA LYS A 130 -3.47 13.86 11.36
C LYS A 130 -3.98 14.90 10.39
N SER A 131 -5.16 14.63 9.80
CA SER A 131 -5.88 15.58 8.97
C SER A 131 -4.98 16.40 8.00
N TYR A 132 -5.51 17.05 7.01
CA TYR A 132 -4.77 17.99 6.15
C TYR A 132 -4.29 19.22 6.94
N ASP A 133 -3.62 18.97 8.08
CA ASP A 133 -3.11 20.03 8.95
C ASP A 133 -2.07 20.85 8.21
N ASN A 134 -2.26 22.13 8.17
CA ASN A 134 -1.25 23.10 7.78
C ASN A 134 -0.74 23.79 9.05
N PRO A 135 0.48 23.51 9.53
CA PRO A 135 1.53 22.67 8.93
C PRO A 135 1.31 21.15 9.14
N PRO A 136 1.89 20.30 8.26
CA PRO A 136 1.77 18.84 8.38
C PRO A 136 2.21 18.35 9.75
N SER A 137 1.44 17.48 10.37
CA SER A 137 1.78 16.92 11.67
C SER A 137 3.10 16.14 11.60
N LYS A 138 4.01 16.39 12.55
CA LYS A 138 5.31 15.72 12.61
C LYS A 138 5.12 14.22 12.83
N ILE A 139 5.67 13.40 11.93
CA ILE A 139 5.69 11.94 12.04
C ILE A 139 6.90 11.52 12.89
N ASP A 140 6.67 10.59 13.82
CA ASP A 140 7.73 9.89 14.55
C ASP A 140 8.20 8.68 13.72
N TRP A 141 9.13 8.92 12.80
CA TRP A 141 9.65 7.91 11.89
C TRP A 141 10.43 6.79 12.59
N GLU A 142 11.08 7.03 13.72
CA GLU A 142 11.77 5.98 14.47
C GLU A 142 10.77 5.01 15.07
N LYS A 143 9.70 5.50 15.65
CA LYS A 143 8.60 4.67 16.13
C LYS A 143 7.95 3.88 14.99
N THR A 144 7.72 4.53 13.85
CA THR A 144 7.17 3.87 12.66
C THR A 144 8.11 2.77 12.16
N LYS A 145 9.42 3.00 12.15
CA LYS A 145 10.45 2.01 11.80
C LYS A 145 10.35 0.74 12.66
N GLU A 146 10.27 0.89 13.97
CA GLU A 146 10.16 -0.26 14.88
C GLU A 146 8.85 -1.04 14.67
N ILE A 147 7.74 -0.35 14.40
CA ILE A 147 6.45 -0.99 14.14
C ILE A 147 6.48 -1.82 12.85
N VAL A 148 6.97 -1.26 11.74
CA VAL A 148 7.01 -1.99 10.46
C VAL A 148 7.97 -3.17 10.52
N LYS A 149 9.09 -3.02 11.26
CA LYS A 149 10.03 -4.10 11.52
C LYS A 149 9.37 -5.26 12.31
N ASP A 150 8.69 -4.95 13.41
CA ASP A 150 8.01 -5.94 14.25
C ASP A 150 6.93 -6.72 13.47
N ILE A 151 6.10 -6.01 12.70
CA ILE A 151 5.04 -6.65 11.89
C ILE A 151 5.64 -7.52 10.78
N ALA A 152 6.66 -7.03 10.06
CA ALA A 152 7.33 -7.79 9.02
C ALA A 152 7.99 -9.06 9.58
N LEU A 153 8.66 -8.96 10.75
CA LEU A 153 9.27 -10.09 11.42
C LEU A 153 8.22 -11.13 11.83
N LYS A 154 7.08 -10.70 12.40
CA LYS A 154 5.97 -11.60 12.75
C LYS A 154 5.41 -12.37 11.56
N VAL A 155 5.36 -11.74 10.37
CA VAL A 155 4.94 -12.40 9.13
C VAL A 155 5.99 -13.38 8.62
N LEU A 156 7.28 -13.02 8.66
CA LEU A 156 8.38 -13.90 8.28
C LEU A 156 8.42 -15.15 9.16
N GLU A 157 8.28 -14.99 10.48
CA GLU A 157 8.28 -16.05 11.47
C GLU A 157 6.96 -16.84 11.57
N ASN A 158 5.96 -16.55 10.72
CA ASN A 158 4.60 -17.12 10.76
C ASN A 158 3.83 -16.90 12.08
N LYS A 159 4.23 -15.93 12.92
CA LYS A 159 3.45 -15.49 14.09
C LYS A 159 2.16 -14.77 13.66
N ILE A 160 2.20 -14.12 12.49
CA ILE A 160 1.03 -13.71 11.74
C ILE A 160 1.02 -14.56 10.47
N THR A 161 0.14 -15.56 10.44
CA THR A 161 0.02 -16.45 9.28
C THR A 161 -0.65 -15.71 8.13
N LEU A 162 0.03 -15.66 6.99
CA LEU A 162 -0.49 -15.06 5.77
C LEU A 162 -0.68 -16.16 4.70
N PRO A 163 -1.93 -16.59 4.42
CA PRO A 163 -2.20 -17.59 3.41
C PRO A 163 -1.76 -17.13 2.02
N HIS A 164 -1.55 -18.11 1.13
CA HIS A 164 -1.20 -17.86 -0.27
C HIS A 164 -2.20 -16.90 -0.94
N ARG A 165 -1.71 -15.99 -1.78
CA ARG A 165 -2.48 -14.96 -2.50
C ARG A 165 -3.31 -14.03 -1.58
N LYS A 166 -2.77 -13.75 -0.40
CA LYS A 166 -3.28 -12.75 0.53
C LYS A 166 -2.16 -11.74 0.84
N LEU A 167 -2.55 -10.54 1.24
CA LEU A 167 -1.63 -9.52 1.73
C LEU A 167 -2.20 -8.85 2.98
N LEU A 168 -1.33 -8.17 3.73
CA LEU A 168 -1.74 -7.30 4.83
C LEU A 168 -1.68 -5.84 4.39
N ASN A 169 -2.72 -5.10 4.68
CA ASN A 169 -2.75 -3.65 4.60
C ASN A 169 -2.67 -3.08 6.00
N VAL A 170 -1.58 -2.37 6.30
CA VAL A 170 -1.26 -1.88 7.64
C VAL A 170 -1.30 -0.35 7.65
N ASN A 171 -2.14 0.22 8.53
CA ASN A 171 -2.22 1.66 8.73
C ASN A 171 -1.80 2.02 10.15
N ILE A 172 -0.78 2.87 10.27
CA ILE A 172 -0.14 3.25 11.54
C ILE A 172 -0.65 4.64 11.94
N PRO A 173 -1.35 4.79 13.09
CA PRO A 173 -1.87 6.08 13.52
C PRO A 173 -0.75 7.04 13.94
N ASN A 174 -0.87 8.33 13.55
CA ASN A 174 0.03 9.38 14.03
C ASN A 174 -0.41 9.87 15.41
N THR A 175 -0.05 9.13 16.45
CA THR A 175 -0.40 9.44 17.84
C THR A 175 0.79 9.21 18.78
N LYS A 176 0.85 10.01 19.86
CA LYS A 176 1.89 9.85 20.89
C LYS A 176 1.86 8.46 21.55
N LYS A 177 0.65 7.91 21.81
CA LYS A 177 0.46 6.62 22.46
C LYS A 177 -0.30 5.66 21.55
N ILE A 178 0.41 4.70 20.97
CA ILE A 178 -0.20 3.58 20.24
C ILE A 178 -0.60 2.51 21.25
N LYS A 179 -1.84 2.02 21.15
CA LYS A 179 -2.43 1.04 22.08
C LYS A 179 -2.18 -0.43 21.68
N GLY A 180 -1.35 -0.67 20.65
CA GLY A 180 -1.15 -1.96 20.03
C GLY A 180 -1.76 -2.03 18.65
N TYR A 181 -2.02 -3.24 18.14
CA TYR A 181 -2.65 -3.43 16.83
C TYR A 181 -3.99 -4.16 16.93
N GLN A 182 -4.82 -4.01 15.92
CA GLN A 182 -6.07 -4.75 15.75
C GLN A 182 -6.17 -5.30 14.31
N PHE A 183 -6.65 -6.54 14.20
CA PHE A 183 -7.10 -7.07 12.91
C PHE A 183 -8.46 -6.46 12.59
N THR A 184 -8.59 -5.89 11.38
CA THR A 184 -9.73 -5.07 10.98
C THR A 184 -10.28 -5.50 9.64
N LYS A 185 -11.49 -5.03 9.34
CA LYS A 185 -12.06 -5.03 7.98
C LYS A 185 -11.97 -3.61 7.39
N LEU A 186 -12.07 -3.50 6.08
CA LEU A 186 -12.19 -2.20 5.41
C LEU A 186 -13.50 -1.53 5.80
N ALA A 187 -13.44 -0.22 6.05
CA ALA A 187 -14.62 0.60 6.29
C ALA A 187 -15.28 1.01 4.98
N TYR A 188 -16.57 1.33 5.05
CA TYR A 188 -17.27 2.00 3.95
C TYR A 188 -16.84 3.46 3.87
N ARG A 189 -16.29 3.87 2.71
CA ARG A 189 -15.82 5.22 2.44
C ARG A 189 -16.94 6.06 1.83
N ILE A 190 -17.06 7.31 2.28
CA ILE A 190 -18.01 8.28 1.73
C ILE A 190 -17.18 9.37 1.06
N TYR A 191 -17.29 9.49 -0.26
CA TYR A 191 -16.60 10.52 -1.05
C TYR A 191 -17.54 11.69 -1.33
N GLY A 192 -16.98 12.90 -1.45
CA GLY A 192 -17.65 13.98 -2.13
C GLY A 192 -17.79 13.61 -3.61
N ASN A 193 -18.95 13.85 -4.19
CA ASN A 193 -19.24 13.53 -5.60
C ASN A 193 -19.32 14.82 -6.43
N GLU A 194 -18.26 15.64 -6.39
CA GLU A 194 -18.20 16.92 -7.06
C GLU A 194 -17.06 16.94 -8.09
N ALA A 195 -17.23 17.76 -9.11
CA ALA A 195 -16.17 18.15 -10.03
C ALA A 195 -16.07 19.67 -10.03
N HIS A 196 -14.91 20.20 -9.67
CA HIS A 196 -14.67 21.64 -9.64
C HIS A 196 -14.18 22.10 -11.01
N LYS A 197 -15.06 22.75 -11.77
CA LYS A 197 -14.76 23.32 -13.10
C LYS A 197 -14.10 24.69 -12.96
N HIS A 198 -13.03 24.89 -13.71
CA HIS A 198 -12.33 26.17 -13.85
C HIS A 198 -12.00 26.45 -15.30
N ILE A 199 -11.58 27.68 -15.60
CA ILE A 199 -11.14 28.11 -16.92
C ILE A 199 -9.71 28.62 -16.79
N ASN A 200 -8.80 28.15 -17.65
CA ASN A 200 -7.41 28.61 -17.68
C ASN A 200 -7.30 29.97 -18.42
N PRO A 201 -6.13 30.67 -18.35
CA PRO A 201 -5.95 31.97 -19.03
C PRO A 201 -6.11 31.95 -20.54
N ARG A 202 -6.16 30.78 -21.19
CA ARG A 202 -6.40 30.63 -22.64
C ARG A 202 -7.87 30.37 -22.99
N GLY A 203 -8.77 30.35 -21.97
CA GLY A 203 -10.19 30.10 -22.16
C GLY A 203 -10.57 28.61 -22.21
N GLU A 204 -9.66 27.69 -21.90
CA GLU A 204 -9.91 26.26 -21.89
C GLU A 204 -10.44 25.81 -20.55
N GLU A 205 -11.46 24.93 -20.56
CA GLU A 205 -12.02 24.36 -19.35
C GLU A 205 -11.15 23.23 -18.81
N TYR A 206 -10.97 23.18 -17.48
CA TYR A 206 -10.34 22.07 -16.78
C TYR A 206 -11.06 21.76 -15.49
N TYR A 207 -10.88 20.55 -14.98
CA TYR A 207 -11.64 20.02 -13.86
C TYR A 207 -10.73 19.43 -12.79
N TRP A 208 -11.03 19.73 -11.52
CA TRP A 208 -10.49 19.00 -10.38
C TRP A 208 -11.53 18.01 -9.86
N LEU A 209 -11.07 16.81 -9.47
CA LEU A 209 -11.92 15.86 -8.77
C LEU A 209 -12.23 16.37 -7.36
N GLY A 210 -13.50 16.59 -7.06
CA GLY A 210 -13.99 17.06 -5.76
C GLY A 210 -14.28 15.89 -4.83
N LEU A 211 -13.23 15.23 -4.34
CA LEU A 211 -13.36 14.09 -3.45
C LEU A 211 -13.73 14.49 -2.00
N HIS A 212 -13.55 15.75 -1.65
CA HIS A 212 -13.86 16.26 -0.31
C HIS A 212 -15.30 16.75 -0.19
N PRO A 213 -15.90 16.68 1.04
CA PRO A 213 -15.28 16.11 2.23
C PRO A 213 -15.17 14.58 2.17
N LEU A 214 -14.01 14.06 2.59
CA LEU A 214 -13.80 12.62 2.73
C LEU A 214 -14.33 12.18 4.10
N ASN A 215 -15.27 11.25 4.10
CA ASN A 215 -15.88 10.71 5.32
C ASN A 215 -15.92 9.18 5.27
N PHE A 216 -16.39 8.54 6.32
CA PHE A 216 -16.53 7.09 6.42
C PHE A 216 -17.69 6.73 7.34
N LYS A 217 -18.28 5.56 7.13
CA LYS A 217 -19.26 5.00 8.05
C LYS A 217 -18.56 4.53 9.31
N GLU A 218 -18.88 5.13 10.44
CA GLU A 218 -18.27 4.76 11.73
C GLU A 218 -18.80 3.40 12.19
N GLU A 219 -17.90 2.41 12.27
CA GLU A 219 -18.24 1.05 12.67
C GLU A 219 -17.04 0.42 13.40
N LYS A 220 -17.30 -0.15 14.59
CA LYS A 220 -16.28 -0.87 15.37
C LYS A 220 -15.73 -2.06 14.60
N GLY A 221 -14.41 -2.28 14.66
CA GLY A 221 -13.74 -3.36 13.96
C GLY A 221 -13.29 -3.01 12.54
N THR A 222 -13.52 -1.77 12.08
CA THR A 222 -12.99 -1.26 10.83
C THR A 222 -11.62 -0.61 11.02
N ASP A 223 -10.89 -0.43 9.94
CA ASP A 223 -9.58 0.22 9.88
C ASP A 223 -9.64 1.68 10.36
N PHE A 224 -10.63 2.46 9.90
CA PHE A 224 -10.84 3.83 10.38
C PHE A 224 -11.13 3.89 11.88
N TRP A 225 -11.97 2.98 12.37
CA TRP A 225 -12.29 2.94 13.81
C TRP A 225 -11.02 2.62 14.64
N ALA A 226 -10.21 1.65 14.22
CA ALA A 226 -9.00 1.27 14.91
C ALA A 226 -8.00 2.43 14.98
N VAL A 227 -7.72 3.07 13.83
CA VAL A 227 -6.80 4.21 13.72
C VAL A 227 -7.29 5.40 14.55
N LYS A 228 -8.59 5.76 14.46
CA LYS A 228 -9.21 6.84 15.24
C LYS A 228 -9.03 6.61 16.76
N ASN A 229 -9.08 5.35 17.19
CA ASN A 229 -8.93 4.97 18.61
C ASN A 229 -7.47 4.71 19.03
N GLY A 230 -6.47 4.98 18.18
CA GLY A 230 -5.05 4.89 18.48
C GLY A 230 -4.46 3.48 18.37
N TYR A 231 -5.10 2.59 17.63
CA TYR A 231 -4.58 1.26 17.30
C TYR A 231 -3.98 1.24 15.88
N ILE A 232 -2.95 0.44 15.68
CA ILE A 232 -2.50 0.07 14.34
C ILE A 232 -3.57 -0.83 13.74
N SER A 233 -4.05 -0.49 12.55
CA SER A 233 -4.98 -1.33 11.80
C SER A 233 -4.19 -2.33 10.94
N ILE A 234 -4.52 -3.60 10.99
CA ILE A 234 -4.01 -4.67 10.12
C ILE A 234 -5.19 -5.33 9.44
N THR A 235 -5.40 -5.02 8.17
CA THR A 235 -6.51 -5.55 7.37
C THR A 235 -5.98 -6.61 6.39
N PRO A 236 -6.41 -7.87 6.49
CA PRO A 236 -6.09 -8.88 5.47
C PRO A 236 -6.90 -8.59 4.20
N ILE A 237 -6.20 -8.53 3.06
CA ILE A 237 -6.79 -8.32 1.73
C ILE A 237 -6.68 -9.60 0.92
N THR A 238 -7.76 -9.92 0.20
CA THR A 238 -7.80 -11.03 -0.76
C THR A 238 -7.67 -10.52 -2.19
N LEU A 239 -7.09 -11.33 -3.07
CA LEU A 239 -7.04 -11.05 -4.51
C LEU A 239 -8.33 -11.42 -5.22
N ASP A 240 -9.04 -12.39 -4.67
CA ASP A 240 -10.33 -12.83 -5.20
C ASP A 240 -11.43 -11.90 -4.69
N ILE A 241 -12.01 -11.13 -5.62
CA ILE A 241 -13.07 -10.16 -5.37
C ILE A 241 -14.47 -10.71 -5.71
N THR A 242 -14.58 -12.03 -5.97
CA THR A 242 -15.84 -12.69 -6.28
C THR A 242 -16.77 -12.68 -5.06
N ASP A 243 -17.99 -12.19 -5.22
CA ASP A 243 -19.04 -12.36 -4.21
C ASP A 243 -19.65 -13.79 -4.31
N TYR A 244 -19.07 -14.71 -3.58
CA TYR A 244 -19.52 -16.12 -3.57
C TYR A 244 -20.95 -16.28 -3.07
N LYS A 245 -21.39 -15.43 -2.14
CA LYS A 245 -22.76 -15.51 -1.62
C LYS A 245 -23.78 -15.14 -2.69
N LEU A 246 -23.52 -14.06 -3.42
CA LEU A 246 -24.37 -13.64 -4.55
C LEU A 246 -24.31 -14.67 -5.68
N LEU A 247 -23.12 -15.19 -5.98
CA LEU A 247 -22.93 -16.22 -7.01
C LEU A 247 -23.82 -17.45 -6.75
N GLU A 248 -23.83 -17.98 -5.54
CA GLU A 248 -24.69 -19.12 -5.17
C GLU A 248 -26.18 -18.79 -5.28
N GLN A 249 -26.60 -17.59 -4.88
CA GLN A 249 -27.99 -17.15 -5.05
C GLN A 249 -28.42 -17.06 -6.52
N LEU A 250 -27.51 -16.63 -7.41
CA LEU A 250 -27.78 -16.54 -8.84
C LEU A 250 -27.89 -17.94 -9.48
N LYS A 251 -27.00 -18.88 -9.11
CA LYS A 251 -27.07 -20.27 -9.57
C LYS A 251 -28.42 -20.92 -9.21
N MET A 252 -28.85 -20.82 -7.94
CA MET A 252 -30.13 -21.37 -7.49
C MET A 252 -31.35 -20.81 -8.22
N LYS A 253 -31.26 -19.58 -8.77
CA LYS A 253 -32.33 -18.99 -9.57
C LYS A 253 -32.30 -19.42 -11.03
N SER A 254 -31.15 -19.80 -11.57
CA SER A 254 -31.01 -20.25 -12.96
C SER A 254 -31.40 -21.70 -13.20
N GLU A 255 -31.55 -22.51 -12.12
CA GLU A 255 -31.98 -23.92 -12.16
C GLU A 255 -33.50 -24.08 -12.02
N LYS A 256 -34.26 -22.99 -11.92
CA LYS A 256 -35.73 -22.94 -11.91
C LYS A 256 -36.28 -22.42 -13.23
#